data_3d17709e08d26d8cfc98c70287bda0da
#
_entry.id   3d17709e08d26d8cfc98c70287bda0da
#
_cell.length_a   1.000
_cell.length_b   1.000
_cell.length_c   1.000
_cell.angle_alpha   90.00
_cell.angle_beta   90.00
_cell.angle_gamma   90.00
#
_symmetry.space_group_name_H-M   'P 1'
#
loop_
_entity.id
_entity.type
_entity.pdbx_description
1 polymer ?
#
loop_
_entity_poly.entity_id
_entity_poly.type
_entity_poly.pdbx_seq_one_letter_code
_entity_poly.pdbx_strand_id
1 'polypeptide(L)'
;MDGRKHVSVLSTGGLKECVTYKGREMKQEIIIAGFGGQGVLSMGKILAYSGLMEGKEVTWMPSYGPEQRGGTANVTVILSDKPISSPILNEYDIAIILNQPSLDKFESKVKPGGILIYDGYGIHTPITRKDIKVYRIDAMDTATEMENPKVFNMLILGGLLKIR
;
A
#
# COMPACT_ATOMS: atom_id res chain seq x y z
N MET A 1 27.58 13.99 1.54
CA MET A 1 27.59 12.63 2.16
C MET A 1 26.88 11.70 1.19
N ASP A 2 27.68 10.83 0.56
CA ASP A 2 27.24 9.98 -0.55
C ASP A 2 26.51 8.75 0.00
N GLY A 3 25.20 8.68 -0.24
CA GLY A 3 24.29 7.62 0.29
C GLY A 3 24.43 6.28 -0.43
N ARG A 4 25.64 5.76 -0.57
CA ARG A 4 25.89 4.42 -1.12
C ARG A 4 25.63 3.36 -0.07
N LYS A 5 24.56 2.57 -0.21
CA LYS A 5 24.40 1.34 0.56
C LYS A 5 25.20 0.21 -0.10
N HIS A 6 26.20 -0.30 0.62
CA HIS A 6 26.97 -1.46 0.20
C HIS A 6 26.22 -2.73 0.62
N VAL A 7 25.83 -3.56 -0.33
CA VAL A 7 25.38 -4.93 -0.07
C VAL A 7 26.51 -5.87 -0.50
N SER A 8 27.19 -6.49 0.46
CA SER A 8 28.18 -7.53 0.18
C SER A 8 27.52 -8.89 0.14
N VAL A 9 27.52 -9.55 -1.01
CA VAL A 9 27.16 -10.94 -1.13
C VAL A 9 28.44 -11.77 -1.15
N LEU A 10 28.68 -12.55 -0.11
CA LEU A 10 29.76 -13.52 -0.05
C LEU A 10 29.33 -14.79 -0.82
N SER A 11 29.92 -15.04 -1.98
CA SER A 11 29.87 -16.35 -2.64
C SER A 11 31.24 -17.01 -2.53
N THR A 12 31.24 -18.28 -2.20
CA THR A 12 32.43 -19.15 -2.16
C THR A 12 33.09 -19.21 -3.54
N GLY A 13 34.08 -18.34 -3.77
CA GLY A 13 34.83 -18.36 -5.01
C GLY A 13 35.14 -16.97 -5.59
N GLY A 14 35.98 -16.20 -4.90
CA GLY A 14 36.60 -14.97 -5.45
C GLY A 14 35.74 -13.71 -5.33
N LEU A 15 36.40 -12.62 -4.99
CA LEU A 15 35.83 -11.26 -4.96
C LEU A 15 35.19 -10.94 -6.33
N LYS A 16 33.87 -10.94 -6.38
CA LYS A 16 33.12 -10.40 -7.51
C LYS A 16 32.60 -9.01 -7.17
N GLU A 17 32.70 -8.15 -8.15
CA GLU A 17 32.40 -6.74 -8.18
C GLU A 17 31.21 -6.33 -7.31
N CYS A 18 31.41 -5.29 -6.51
CA CYS A 18 30.40 -4.61 -5.76
C CYS A 18 29.42 -3.93 -6.74
N VAL A 19 28.26 -4.53 -6.97
CA VAL A 19 27.21 -3.90 -7.77
C VAL A 19 26.63 -2.77 -6.94
N THR A 20 27.03 -1.55 -7.25
CA THR A 20 26.47 -0.35 -6.65
C THR A 20 25.09 -0.10 -7.25
N TYR A 21 24.04 -0.52 -6.56
CA TYR A 21 22.67 -0.13 -6.92
C TYR A 21 22.49 1.35 -6.56
N LYS A 22 22.52 2.22 -7.56
CA LYS A 22 22.07 3.60 -7.43
C LYS A 22 20.54 3.58 -7.41
N GLY A 23 19.94 3.20 -6.27
CA GLY A 23 18.51 3.18 -6.09
C GLY A 23 17.96 4.59 -6.26
N ARG A 24 16.92 4.77 -7.09
CA ARG A 24 16.10 5.98 -7.06
C ARG A 24 15.64 6.18 -5.62
N GLU A 25 15.79 7.40 -5.11
CA GLU A 25 15.20 7.78 -3.83
C GLU A 25 13.71 7.40 -3.85
N MET A 26 13.32 6.55 -2.92
CA MET A 26 11.95 6.05 -2.85
C MET A 26 11.15 6.91 -1.88
N LYS A 27 10.03 7.41 -2.33
CA LYS A 27 8.93 7.88 -1.49
C LYS A 27 7.65 7.26 -2.01
N GLN A 28 6.86 6.69 -1.12
CA GLN A 28 5.58 6.05 -1.42
C GLN A 28 4.53 6.56 -0.48
N GLU A 29 3.49 7.12 -1.03
CA GLU A 29 2.35 7.70 -0.33
C GLU A 29 1.13 6.83 -0.59
N ILE A 30 0.73 6.05 0.41
CA ILE A 30 -0.25 4.96 0.27
C ILE A 30 -1.47 5.29 1.12
N ILE A 31 -2.67 5.19 0.53
CA ILE A 31 -3.94 5.17 1.25
C ILE A 31 -4.56 3.77 1.16
N ILE A 32 -5.03 3.27 2.29
CA ILE A 32 -5.83 2.04 2.37
C ILE A 32 -7.16 2.43 3.00
N ALA A 33 -8.27 2.15 2.32
CA ALA A 33 -9.58 2.56 2.76
C ALA A 33 -10.65 1.48 2.52
N GLY A 34 -11.54 1.34 3.50
CA GLY A 34 -12.60 0.33 3.47
C GLY A 34 -13.53 0.44 4.67
N PHE A 35 -14.27 -0.62 4.96
CA PHE A 35 -15.07 -0.70 6.18
C PHE A 35 -14.24 -1.17 7.38
N GLY A 36 -14.68 -0.79 8.57
CA GLY A 36 -14.20 -1.37 9.80
C GLY A 36 -14.39 -2.90 9.79
N GLY A 37 -13.35 -3.66 10.16
CA GLY A 37 -13.36 -5.13 10.11
C GLY A 37 -12.70 -5.76 8.88
N GLN A 38 -12.47 -5.02 7.80
CA GLN A 38 -11.77 -5.50 6.59
C GLN A 38 -10.23 -5.57 6.76
N GLY A 39 -9.70 -5.25 7.94
CA GLY A 39 -8.26 -5.29 8.19
C GLY A 39 -7.46 -4.11 7.61
N VAL A 40 -8.14 -3.00 7.28
CA VAL A 40 -7.52 -1.76 6.74
C VAL A 40 -6.34 -1.30 7.58
N LEU A 41 -6.55 -1.15 8.90
CA LEU A 41 -5.51 -0.69 9.81
C LEU A 41 -4.36 -1.71 9.95
N SER A 42 -4.68 -3.01 9.91
CA SER A 42 -3.70 -4.09 9.99
C SER A 42 -2.79 -4.10 8.77
N MET A 43 -3.35 -3.92 7.56
CA MET A 43 -2.56 -3.79 6.34
C MET A 43 -1.59 -2.61 6.41
N GLY A 44 -2.08 -1.45 6.86
CA GLY A 44 -1.23 -0.27 7.05
C GLY A 44 -0.11 -0.50 8.07
N LYS A 45 -0.39 -1.19 9.18
CA LYS A 45 0.63 -1.55 10.17
C LYS A 45 1.70 -2.48 9.58
N ILE A 46 1.30 -3.51 8.84
CA ILE A 46 2.25 -4.44 8.21
C ILE A 46 3.19 -3.69 7.26
N LEU A 47 2.66 -2.81 6.40
CA LEU A 47 3.47 -1.99 5.51
C LEU A 47 4.42 -1.06 6.28
N ALA A 48 3.92 -0.42 7.34
CA ALA A 48 4.73 0.47 8.17
C ALA A 48 5.88 -0.29 8.86
N TYR A 49 5.61 -1.43 9.47
CA TYR A 49 6.64 -2.25 10.10
C TYR A 49 7.66 -2.79 9.09
N SER A 50 7.20 -3.25 7.92
CA SER A 50 8.10 -3.71 6.86
C SER A 50 9.05 -2.58 6.41
N GLY A 51 8.52 -1.37 6.24
CA GLY A 51 9.35 -0.21 5.92
C GLY A 51 10.38 0.12 7.00
N LEU A 52 10.00 0.07 8.28
CA LEU A 52 10.92 0.27 9.40
C LEU A 52 12.04 -0.78 9.44
N MET A 53 11.70 -2.05 9.20
CA MET A 53 12.70 -3.13 9.14
C MET A 53 13.69 -2.96 7.98
N GLU A 54 13.26 -2.32 6.88
CA GLU A 54 14.12 -1.95 5.76
C GLU A 54 14.89 -0.63 5.98
N GLY A 55 14.79 -0.03 7.17
CA GLY A 55 15.46 1.22 7.52
C GLY A 55 14.90 2.45 6.81
N LYS A 56 13.61 2.44 6.46
CA LYS A 56 12.91 3.58 5.89
C LYS A 56 12.37 4.52 6.98
N GLU A 57 12.22 5.78 6.63
CA GLU A 57 11.37 6.70 7.37
C GLU A 57 9.90 6.35 7.09
N VAL A 58 9.10 6.22 8.14
CA VAL A 58 7.73 5.74 8.04
C VAL A 58 6.77 6.61 8.82
N THR A 59 5.62 6.93 8.23
CA THR A 59 4.46 7.42 8.97
C THR A 59 3.29 6.46 8.79
N TRP A 60 2.54 6.27 9.86
CA TRP A 60 1.30 5.49 9.87
C TRP A 60 0.22 6.32 10.56
N MET A 61 -0.77 6.77 9.83
CA MET A 61 -1.81 7.66 10.32
C MET A 61 -3.20 7.08 10.03
N PRO A 62 -3.81 6.43 11.03
CA PRO A 62 -5.16 5.92 10.90
C PRO A 62 -6.19 7.05 11.03
N SER A 63 -7.29 6.91 10.29
CA SER A 63 -8.47 7.75 10.42
C SER A 63 -9.70 6.85 10.37
N TYR A 64 -10.53 6.93 11.39
CA TYR A 64 -11.79 6.22 11.47
C TYR A 64 -12.87 7.16 12.00
N GLY A 65 -14.09 6.99 11.49
CA GLY A 65 -15.24 7.76 11.94
C GLY A 65 -15.67 7.37 13.36
N PRO A 66 -16.56 8.15 13.98
CA PRO A 66 -17.11 7.85 15.31
C PRO A 66 -17.90 6.55 15.37
N GLU A 67 -18.29 6.00 14.24
CA GLU A 67 -19.02 4.73 14.12
C GLU A 67 -18.06 3.55 14.24
N GLN A 68 -18.14 2.82 15.36
CA GLN A 68 -17.23 1.71 15.66
C GLN A 68 -17.46 0.45 14.79
N ARG A 69 -18.61 0.31 14.12
CA ARG A 69 -18.94 -0.80 13.23
C ARG A 69 -19.70 -0.28 12.00
N GLY A 70 -19.24 -0.70 10.81
CA GLY A 70 -19.87 -0.30 9.53
C GLY A 70 -19.44 1.08 9.01
N GLY A 71 -18.71 1.88 9.80
CA GLY A 71 -18.14 3.16 9.37
C GLY A 71 -16.92 2.96 8.46
N THR A 72 -16.61 3.98 7.66
CA THR A 72 -15.41 3.98 6.82
C THR A 72 -14.16 4.14 7.67
N ALA A 73 -13.21 3.24 7.49
CA ALA A 73 -11.88 3.32 8.08
C ALA A 73 -10.86 3.55 6.96
N ASN A 74 -9.88 4.39 7.23
CA ASN A 74 -8.76 4.54 6.32
C ASN A 74 -7.45 4.72 7.08
N VAL A 75 -6.35 4.39 6.43
CA VAL A 75 -5.01 4.60 6.97
C VAL A 75 -4.10 5.09 5.86
N THR A 76 -3.35 6.14 6.18
CA THR A 76 -2.29 6.65 5.33
C THR A 76 -0.96 6.11 5.81
N VAL A 77 -0.17 5.57 4.88
CA VAL A 77 1.20 5.09 5.14
C VAL A 77 2.15 5.81 4.18
N ILE A 78 3.21 6.39 4.72
CA ILE A 78 4.29 6.96 3.92
C ILE A 78 5.55 6.14 4.21
N LEU A 79 6.21 5.69 3.15
CA LEU A 79 7.51 5.04 3.21
C LEU A 79 8.50 5.90 2.43
N SER A 80 9.62 6.29 3.04
CA SER A 80 10.58 7.20 2.40
C SER A 80 12.02 6.85 2.77
N ASP A 81 12.93 7.10 1.84
CA ASP A 81 14.38 7.06 2.11
C ASP A 81 14.88 8.33 2.82
N LYS A 82 14.03 9.37 2.89
CA LYS A 82 14.33 10.67 3.51
C LYS A 82 13.34 11.02 4.60
N PRO A 83 13.72 11.91 5.54
CA PRO A 83 12.81 12.40 6.56
C PRO A 83 11.49 12.92 5.97
N ILE A 84 10.38 12.55 6.61
CA ILE A 84 9.03 12.92 6.20
C ILE A 84 8.64 14.21 6.90
N SER A 85 8.44 15.28 6.12
CA SER A 85 8.14 16.62 6.65
C SER A 85 6.70 16.74 7.16
N SER A 86 5.76 15.99 6.57
CA SER A 86 4.34 16.01 6.95
C SER A 86 3.70 14.65 6.71
N PRO A 87 2.91 14.14 7.65
CA PRO A 87 2.10 12.94 7.46
C PRO A 87 0.79 13.20 6.72
N ILE A 88 0.42 14.47 6.52
CA ILE A 88 -0.84 14.86 5.87
C ILE A 88 -0.64 14.87 4.37
N LEU A 89 -1.45 14.09 3.67
CA LEU A 89 -1.41 13.95 2.22
C LEU A 89 -2.74 14.39 1.60
N ASN A 90 -2.67 15.06 0.46
CA ASN A 90 -3.81 15.40 -0.37
C ASN A 90 -3.98 14.43 -1.55
N GLU A 91 -2.87 13.83 -1.99
CA GLU A 91 -2.81 12.89 -3.12
C GLU A 91 -1.95 11.69 -2.75
N TYR A 92 -2.16 10.58 -3.45
CA TYR A 92 -1.54 9.28 -3.14
C TYR A 92 -0.91 8.66 -4.37
N ASP A 93 0.25 8.01 -4.20
CA ASP A 93 0.88 7.21 -5.25
C ASP A 93 0.15 5.89 -5.44
N ILE A 94 -0.38 5.33 -4.32
CA ILE A 94 -1.10 4.06 -4.31
C ILE A 94 -2.36 4.22 -3.47
N ALA A 95 -3.50 3.81 -4.02
CA ALA A 95 -4.76 3.68 -3.30
C ALA A 95 -5.22 2.22 -3.29
N ILE A 96 -5.49 1.68 -2.11
CA ILE A 96 -6.11 0.37 -1.90
C ILE A 96 -7.51 0.60 -1.39
N ILE A 97 -8.52 0.27 -2.19
CA ILE A 97 -9.91 0.62 -1.98
C ILE A 97 -10.75 -0.65 -1.86
N LEU A 98 -11.44 -0.81 -0.73
CA LEU A 98 -12.17 -2.03 -0.40
C LEU A 98 -13.69 -1.86 -0.36
N ASN A 99 -14.20 -0.64 -0.57
CA ASN A 99 -15.64 -0.37 -0.63
C ASN A 99 -15.97 0.86 -1.48
N GLN A 100 -17.22 0.96 -1.92
CA GLN A 100 -17.69 2.03 -2.79
C GLN A 100 -17.53 3.44 -2.18
N PRO A 101 -17.92 3.72 -0.94
CA PRO A 101 -17.75 5.06 -0.37
C PRO A 101 -16.29 5.54 -0.33
N SER A 102 -15.34 4.60 -0.17
CA SER A 102 -13.92 4.92 -0.23
C SER A 102 -13.45 5.18 -1.65
N LEU A 103 -14.01 4.48 -2.65
CA LEU A 103 -13.72 4.78 -4.05
C LEU A 103 -14.15 6.21 -4.38
N ASP A 104 -15.39 6.55 -4.08
CA ASP A 104 -15.96 7.88 -4.37
C ASP A 104 -15.12 9.01 -3.72
N LYS A 105 -14.55 8.74 -2.55
CA LYS A 105 -13.74 9.71 -1.80
C LYS A 105 -12.30 9.83 -2.28
N PHE A 106 -11.68 8.72 -2.69
CA PHE A 106 -10.23 8.68 -2.90
C PHE A 106 -9.79 8.47 -4.37
N GLU A 107 -10.67 8.07 -5.28
CA GLU A 107 -10.32 7.90 -6.70
C GLU A 107 -9.69 9.16 -7.28
N SER A 108 -10.31 10.33 -7.04
CA SER A 108 -9.82 11.62 -7.54
C SER A 108 -8.47 12.05 -6.96
N LYS A 109 -8.07 11.46 -5.83
CA LYS A 109 -6.85 11.79 -5.09
C LYS A 109 -5.67 10.89 -5.43
N VAL A 110 -5.83 9.95 -6.34
CA VAL A 110 -4.70 9.18 -6.86
C VAL A 110 -3.95 10.06 -7.85
N LYS A 111 -2.63 10.18 -7.67
CA LYS A 111 -1.77 10.96 -8.56
C LYS A 111 -1.83 10.43 -10.00
N PRO A 112 -1.70 11.28 -11.02
CA PRO A 112 -1.53 10.83 -12.41
C PRO A 112 -0.37 9.82 -12.51
N GLY A 113 -0.60 8.69 -13.18
CA GLY A 113 0.37 7.57 -13.24
C GLY A 113 0.43 6.70 -11.99
N GLY A 114 -0.33 7.03 -10.95
CA GLY A 114 -0.44 6.25 -9.72
C GLY A 114 -1.18 4.93 -9.90
N ILE A 115 -1.30 4.18 -8.82
CA ILE A 115 -1.89 2.84 -8.79
C ILE A 115 -3.16 2.86 -7.93
N LEU A 116 -4.24 2.30 -8.45
CA LEU A 116 -5.45 2.01 -7.69
C LEU A 116 -5.69 0.50 -7.70
N ILE A 117 -5.72 -0.09 -6.51
CA ILE A 117 -6.03 -1.51 -6.29
C ILE A 117 -7.39 -1.57 -5.60
N TYR A 118 -8.29 -2.41 -6.09
CA TYR A 118 -9.60 -2.57 -5.47
C TYR A 118 -10.05 -4.03 -5.42
N ASP A 119 -10.88 -4.34 -4.44
CA ASP A 119 -11.58 -5.62 -4.36
C ASP A 119 -12.89 -5.56 -5.15
N GLY A 120 -13.11 -6.56 -6.02
CA GLY A 120 -14.26 -6.60 -6.90
C GLY A 120 -15.59 -6.73 -6.18
N TYR A 121 -15.61 -7.30 -4.97
CA TYR A 121 -16.84 -7.53 -4.20
C TYR A 121 -17.48 -6.24 -3.66
N GLY A 122 -16.66 -5.28 -3.24
CA GLY A 122 -17.12 -4.05 -2.57
C GLY A 122 -17.34 -2.84 -3.48
N ILE A 123 -17.06 -2.96 -4.79
CA ILE A 123 -17.10 -1.86 -5.75
C ILE A 123 -18.10 -2.17 -6.86
N HIS A 124 -19.08 -1.30 -7.04
CA HIS A 124 -20.20 -1.49 -7.96
C HIS A 124 -20.17 -0.51 -9.14
N THR A 125 -19.47 0.59 -9.03
CA THR A 125 -19.33 1.58 -10.12
C THR A 125 -18.00 1.41 -10.85
N PRO A 126 -18.00 1.61 -12.18
CA PRO A 126 -16.77 1.55 -12.93
C PRO A 126 -15.83 2.72 -12.55
N ILE A 127 -14.55 2.42 -12.48
CA ILE A 127 -13.51 3.44 -12.29
C ILE A 127 -13.40 4.23 -13.59
N THR A 128 -13.49 5.54 -13.50
CA THR A 128 -13.59 6.42 -14.68
C THR A 128 -12.23 6.96 -15.13
N ARG A 129 -11.24 6.97 -14.25
CA ARG A 129 -9.92 7.53 -14.52
C ARG A 129 -9.10 6.64 -15.44
N LYS A 130 -8.54 7.27 -16.51
CA LYS A 130 -7.69 6.60 -17.52
C LYS A 130 -6.20 6.93 -17.37
N ASP A 131 -5.89 7.88 -16.52
CA ASP A 131 -4.53 8.38 -16.25
C ASP A 131 -3.82 7.66 -15.10
N ILE A 132 -4.46 6.65 -14.52
CA ILE A 132 -3.93 5.81 -13.43
C ILE A 132 -3.94 4.34 -13.83
N LYS A 133 -3.11 3.53 -13.15
CA LYS A 133 -3.10 2.08 -13.32
C LYS A 133 -4.10 1.47 -12.36
N VAL A 134 -5.07 0.73 -12.88
CA VAL A 134 -6.14 0.12 -12.10
C VAL A 134 -5.99 -1.39 -12.08
N TYR A 135 -6.02 -1.98 -10.88
CA TYR A 135 -5.91 -3.43 -10.68
C TYR A 135 -7.07 -3.92 -9.81
N ARG A 136 -7.83 -4.87 -10.34
CA ARG A 136 -8.85 -5.59 -9.61
C ARG A 136 -8.25 -6.83 -8.98
N ILE A 137 -8.55 -7.06 -7.72
CA ILE A 137 -8.20 -8.29 -6.99
C ILE A 137 -9.49 -8.84 -6.39
N ASP A 138 -9.86 -10.06 -6.74
CA ASP A 138 -11.05 -10.73 -6.19
C ASP A 138 -10.65 -11.45 -4.89
N ALA A 139 -10.22 -10.67 -3.90
CA ALA A 139 -9.69 -11.19 -2.65
C ALA A 139 -10.78 -11.75 -1.74
N MET A 140 -11.98 -11.16 -1.75
CA MET A 140 -13.12 -11.66 -0.97
C MET A 140 -13.57 -13.02 -1.47
N ASP A 141 -13.68 -13.19 -2.78
CA ASP A 141 -14.09 -14.46 -3.39
C ASP A 141 -13.05 -15.54 -3.08
N THR A 142 -11.77 -15.25 -3.27
CA THR A 142 -10.67 -16.16 -2.95
C THR A 142 -10.64 -16.53 -1.46
N ALA A 143 -10.82 -15.57 -0.56
CA ALA A 143 -10.85 -15.84 0.89
C ALA A 143 -12.06 -16.72 1.28
N THR A 144 -13.19 -16.59 0.57
CA THR A 144 -14.37 -17.40 0.75
C THR A 144 -14.14 -18.83 0.26
N GLU A 145 -13.53 -19.01 -0.91
CA GLU A 145 -13.14 -20.33 -1.44
C GLU A 145 -12.15 -21.05 -0.51
N MET A 146 -11.28 -20.31 0.16
CA MET A 146 -10.35 -20.84 1.17
C MET A 146 -11.01 -21.11 2.53
N GLU A 147 -12.31 -20.85 2.66
CA GLU A 147 -13.06 -20.93 3.93
C GLU A 147 -12.39 -20.15 5.08
N ASN A 148 -11.62 -19.12 4.75
CA ASN A 148 -10.85 -18.33 5.70
C ASN A 148 -10.91 -16.82 5.39
N PRO A 149 -11.98 -16.12 5.81
CA PRO A 149 -12.11 -14.68 5.55
C PRO A 149 -11.02 -13.83 6.19
N LYS A 150 -10.24 -14.38 7.12
CA LYS A 150 -9.12 -13.65 7.77
C LYS A 150 -7.93 -13.44 6.86
N VAL A 151 -7.82 -14.18 5.75
CA VAL A 151 -6.71 -14.01 4.78
C VAL A 151 -6.97 -12.90 3.76
N PHE A 152 -8.16 -12.33 3.73
CA PHE A 152 -8.55 -11.27 2.79
C PHE A 152 -7.53 -10.15 2.67
N ASN A 153 -7.11 -9.58 3.80
CA ASN A 153 -6.13 -8.50 3.84
C ASN A 153 -4.74 -8.94 3.34
N MET A 154 -4.35 -10.19 3.57
CA MET A 154 -3.08 -10.74 3.07
C MET A 154 -3.10 -10.92 1.56
N LEU A 155 -4.24 -11.32 0.99
CA LEU A 155 -4.42 -11.45 -0.47
C LEU A 155 -4.27 -10.09 -1.15
N ILE A 156 -4.86 -9.04 -0.60
CA ILE A 156 -4.73 -7.66 -1.09
C ILE A 156 -3.27 -7.18 -1.03
N LEU A 157 -2.58 -7.40 0.10
CA LEU A 157 -1.18 -7.04 0.24
C LEU A 157 -0.27 -7.84 -0.71
N GLY A 158 -0.54 -9.14 -0.88
CA GLY A 158 0.15 -9.97 -1.86
C GLY A 158 -0.02 -9.45 -3.29
N GLY A 159 -1.23 -9.00 -3.64
CA GLY A 159 -1.51 -8.33 -4.90
C GLY A 159 -0.68 -7.04 -5.09
N LEU A 160 -0.59 -6.20 -4.07
CA LEU A 160 0.24 -5.00 -4.09
C LEU A 160 1.72 -5.34 -4.37
N LEU A 161 2.25 -6.34 -3.68
CA LEU A 161 3.66 -6.76 -3.84
C LEU A 161 3.94 -7.34 -5.23
N LYS A 162 2.98 -8.01 -5.84
CA LYS A 162 3.12 -8.56 -7.21
C LYS A 162 3.12 -7.48 -8.29
N ILE A 163 2.40 -6.38 -8.06
CA ILE A 163 2.25 -5.28 -9.01
C ILE A 163 3.48 -4.36 -9.00
N ARG A 164 4.24 -4.37 -7.93
CA ARG A 164 5.46 -3.57 -7.72
C ARG A 164 6.71 -4.37 -7.98
#